data_20bdecfbf2e53dd04f9d508d8f2ba118
#
_entry.id   20bdecfbf2e53dd04f9d508d8f2ba118
#
_cell.length_a   1.000
_cell.length_b   1.000
_cell.length_c   1.000
_cell.angle_alpha   90.00
_cell.angle_beta   90.00
_cell.angle_gamma   90.00
#
_symmetry.space_group_name_H-M   'P 1'
#
loop_
_entity.id
_entity.type
_entity.pdbx_description
1 polymer ?
#
loop_
_entity_poly.entity_id
_entity_poly.type
_entity_poly.pdbx_seq_one_letter_code
_entity_poly.pdbx_strand_id
1 'polypeptide(L)'
;MKKDLNVTALRFRLLRQHGYEVSQDVFNSFMDERGSFKACLSQDIEGMLSLYEASHLGFTGETVLDVAKAFTTKHLKGIKGNIEPNLAKQVTHALELPMHYMEPRLEARWYIEEVYEKEKHMKPFLLELAKLDYNRVQAFHQSNVRDMARWWKDLGTMEIFPFTRDRVVECFLFSLGVAFEPQYQYCRDVVTQVNQILTMIDDVYDVYGSLDEFELFTDAVQRWTTDAIEKLPEYMKKCYMVLFNNVNALAYDVLKEQGVDVLPCLKKMWGDLCKTYITEARWYYSGHTPPFKEYLDNGWISVGAPIILAHGYFSMRLKITKEVLGGLENYHNLVIFPSIILRLCDDVGTSPYELARGDVRKAVTCMKPVPQK
;
A
#
# COMPACT_ATOMS: atom_id res chain seq x y z
N MET A 1 31.09 -8.43 -28.08
CA MET A 1 30.37 -7.17 -27.77
C MET A 1 30.55 -6.87 -26.30
N LYS A 2 31.00 -5.64 -25.96
CA LYS A 2 31.05 -5.20 -24.56
C LYS A 2 29.60 -5.11 -24.06
N LYS A 3 29.27 -5.81 -22.98
CA LYS A 3 27.91 -5.70 -22.42
C LYS A 3 27.74 -4.31 -21.81
N ASP A 4 26.65 -3.67 -22.13
CA ASP A 4 26.26 -2.35 -21.62
C ASP A 4 25.47 -2.55 -20.31
N LEU A 5 25.90 -1.88 -19.23
CA LEU A 5 25.28 -2.02 -17.90
C LEU A 5 23.89 -1.42 -17.90
N ASN A 6 23.72 -0.22 -18.46
CA ASN A 6 22.45 0.47 -18.54
C ASN A 6 21.38 -0.38 -19.24
N VAL A 7 21.68 -0.85 -20.46
CA VAL A 7 20.77 -1.71 -21.24
C VAL A 7 20.45 -3.01 -20.51
N THR A 8 21.45 -3.65 -19.87
CA THR A 8 21.24 -4.91 -19.13
C THR A 8 20.34 -4.71 -17.94
N ALA A 9 20.58 -3.67 -17.15
CA ALA A 9 19.81 -3.37 -15.93
C ALA A 9 18.38 -2.91 -16.26
N LEU A 10 18.23 -2.05 -17.26
CA LEU A 10 16.90 -1.60 -17.72
C LEU A 10 16.05 -2.78 -18.22
N ARG A 11 16.65 -3.67 -19.05
CA ARG A 11 15.96 -4.87 -19.54
C ARG A 11 15.57 -5.80 -18.39
N PHE A 12 16.46 -6.03 -17.43
CA PHE A 12 16.18 -6.83 -16.24
C PHE A 12 14.99 -6.27 -15.47
N ARG A 13 15.01 -4.96 -15.18
CA ARG A 13 13.95 -4.27 -14.47
C ARG A 13 12.60 -4.40 -15.18
N LEU A 14 12.53 -4.03 -16.46
CA LEU A 14 11.30 -4.07 -17.23
C LEU A 14 10.70 -5.49 -17.32
N LEU A 15 11.52 -6.51 -17.54
CA LEU A 15 11.03 -7.87 -17.59
C LEU A 15 10.49 -8.33 -16.24
N ARG A 16 11.20 -8.06 -15.14
CA ARG A 16 10.69 -8.41 -13.78
C ARG A 16 9.43 -7.66 -13.40
N GLN A 17 9.32 -6.39 -13.73
CA GLN A 17 8.09 -5.60 -13.52
C GLN A 17 6.88 -6.18 -14.25
N HIS A 18 7.10 -6.85 -15.37
CA HIS A 18 6.06 -7.54 -16.14
C HIS A 18 5.91 -9.04 -15.80
N GLY A 19 6.46 -9.49 -14.69
CA GLY A 19 6.28 -10.85 -14.18
C GLY A 19 7.13 -11.92 -14.87
N TYR A 20 8.12 -11.54 -15.67
CA TYR A 20 9.03 -12.50 -16.29
C TYR A 20 10.17 -12.88 -15.33
N GLU A 21 10.46 -14.17 -15.23
CA GLU A 21 11.62 -14.66 -14.49
C GLU A 21 12.91 -14.33 -15.24
N VAL A 22 13.74 -13.49 -14.62
CA VAL A 22 15.09 -13.15 -15.12
C VAL A 22 16.08 -13.38 -13.99
N SER A 23 17.09 -14.27 -14.23
CA SER A 23 18.13 -14.54 -13.24
C SER A 23 19.02 -13.31 -13.00
N GLN A 24 19.41 -13.10 -11.73
CA GLN A 24 20.43 -12.12 -11.34
C GLN A 24 21.80 -12.37 -12.02
N ASP A 25 22.03 -13.57 -12.56
CA ASP A 25 23.28 -13.95 -13.23
C ASP A 25 23.61 -13.11 -14.46
N VAL A 26 22.62 -12.38 -15.01
CA VAL A 26 22.85 -11.43 -16.11
C VAL A 26 23.89 -10.37 -15.73
N PHE A 27 24.07 -10.11 -14.42
CA PHE A 27 25.03 -9.16 -13.89
C PHE A 27 26.42 -9.73 -13.60
N ASN A 28 26.63 -11.04 -13.65
CA ASN A 28 27.93 -11.68 -13.34
C ASN A 28 29.07 -11.15 -14.20
N SER A 29 28.82 -10.77 -15.46
CA SER A 29 29.82 -10.18 -16.34
C SER A 29 30.35 -8.81 -15.92
N PHE A 30 29.62 -8.12 -15.05
CA PHE A 30 29.98 -6.81 -14.48
C PHE A 30 30.66 -6.92 -13.12
N MET A 31 30.79 -8.15 -12.59
CA MET A 31 31.45 -8.43 -11.31
C MET A 31 32.91 -8.80 -11.51
N ASP A 32 33.72 -8.62 -10.49
CA ASP A 32 35.08 -9.09 -10.39
C ASP A 32 35.16 -10.47 -9.74
N GLU A 33 36.37 -11.03 -9.66
CA GLU A 33 36.63 -12.36 -9.08
C GLU A 33 36.31 -12.44 -7.57
N ARG A 34 36.15 -11.31 -6.89
CA ARG A 34 35.81 -11.21 -5.45
C ARG A 34 34.29 -11.12 -5.21
N GLY A 35 33.49 -11.20 -6.27
CA GLY A 35 32.03 -11.04 -6.16
C GLY A 35 31.54 -9.60 -5.93
N SER A 36 32.36 -8.62 -6.24
CA SER A 36 32.00 -7.19 -6.19
C SER A 36 31.80 -6.64 -7.60
N PHE A 37 31.02 -5.58 -7.73
CA PHE A 37 30.93 -4.87 -9.01
C PHE A 37 32.25 -4.17 -9.33
N LYS A 38 32.68 -4.23 -10.60
CA LYS A 38 33.95 -3.67 -11.08
C LYS A 38 34.00 -2.17 -10.79
N ALA A 39 35.10 -1.71 -10.19
CA ALA A 39 35.25 -0.31 -9.79
C ALA A 39 35.11 0.68 -10.96
N CYS A 40 35.47 0.29 -12.19
CA CYS A 40 35.33 1.14 -13.38
C CYS A 40 33.87 1.52 -13.70
N LEU A 41 32.89 0.75 -13.21
CA LEU A 41 31.47 1.04 -13.41
C LEU A 41 31.01 2.30 -12.68
N SER A 42 31.76 2.75 -11.67
CA SER A 42 31.46 4.00 -10.95
C SER A 42 31.52 5.26 -11.83
N GLN A 43 32.09 5.15 -13.04
CA GLN A 43 32.11 6.24 -14.03
C GLN A 43 30.89 6.23 -14.95
N ASP A 44 30.13 5.12 -15.00
CA ASP A 44 28.93 4.95 -15.79
C ASP A 44 27.69 5.26 -14.91
N ILE A 45 27.36 6.56 -14.79
CA ILE A 45 26.30 7.04 -13.88
C ILE A 45 24.92 6.53 -14.36
N GLU A 46 24.65 6.52 -15.66
CA GLU A 46 23.40 6.01 -16.22
C GLU A 46 23.25 4.51 -15.94
N GLY A 47 24.32 3.74 -16.17
CA GLY A 47 24.35 2.31 -15.87
C GLY A 47 24.17 2.03 -14.37
N MET A 48 24.80 2.84 -13.49
CA MET A 48 24.62 2.71 -12.06
C MET A 48 23.20 3.06 -11.60
N LEU A 49 22.57 4.09 -12.17
CA LEU A 49 21.18 4.45 -11.88
C LEU A 49 20.22 3.33 -12.27
N SER A 50 20.38 2.80 -13.48
CA SER A 50 19.57 1.66 -13.95
C SER A 50 19.79 0.41 -13.10
N LEU A 51 21.03 0.13 -12.67
CA LEU A 51 21.35 -0.99 -11.78
C LEU A 51 20.76 -0.77 -10.36
N TYR A 52 20.78 0.46 -9.86
CA TYR A 52 20.16 0.83 -8.60
C TYR A 52 18.67 0.50 -8.62
N GLU A 53 17.94 0.98 -9.62
CA GLU A 53 16.51 0.70 -9.79
C GLU A 53 16.23 -0.81 -9.95
N ALA A 54 17.03 -1.51 -10.74
CA ALA A 54 16.92 -2.95 -10.94
C ALA A 54 17.14 -3.74 -9.63
N SER A 55 18.04 -3.27 -8.75
CA SER A 55 18.39 -3.96 -7.51
C SER A 55 17.24 -4.01 -6.49
N HIS A 56 16.24 -3.14 -6.61
CA HIS A 56 15.05 -3.13 -5.76
C HIS A 56 14.01 -4.19 -6.15
N LEU A 57 14.21 -4.93 -7.25
CA LEU A 57 13.36 -6.03 -7.70
C LEU A 57 13.95 -7.40 -7.32
N GLY A 58 14.81 -7.46 -6.31
CA GLY A 58 15.42 -8.69 -5.82
C GLY A 58 14.47 -9.58 -5.04
N PHE A 59 14.64 -10.89 -5.17
CA PHE A 59 14.00 -11.90 -4.32
C PHE A 59 14.95 -12.32 -3.19
N THR A 60 14.38 -12.95 -2.16
CA THR A 60 15.16 -13.50 -1.04
C THR A 60 16.22 -14.48 -1.56
N GLY A 61 17.48 -14.26 -1.18
CA GLY A 61 18.62 -15.08 -1.59
C GLY A 61 19.35 -14.61 -2.85
N GLU A 62 18.91 -13.54 -3.49
CA GLU A 62 19.58 -12.95 -4.65
C GLU A 62 20.70 -11.99 -4.23
N THR A 63 21.80 -12.55 -3.75
CA THR A 63 22.94 -11.79 -3.19
C THR A 63 23.61 -10.82 -4.17
N VAL A 64 23.56 -11.09 -5.48
CA VAL A 64 24.10 -10.18 -6.51
C VAL A 64 23.35 -8.86 -6.51
N LEU A 65 22.03 -8.88 -6.31
CA LEU A 65 21.21 -7.67 -6.24
C LEU A 65 21.44 -6.90 -4.93
N ASP A 66 21.70 -7.58 -3.81
CA ASP A 66 22.08 -6.94 -2.56
C ASP A 66 23.41 -6.19 -2.69
N VAL A 67 24.41 -6.84 -3.33
CA VAL A 67 25.72 -6.22 -3.64
C VAL A 67 25.54 -5.05 -4.62
N ALA A 68 24.67 -5.19 -5.64
CA ALA A 68 24.35 -4.13 -6.58
C ALA A 68 23.77 -2.90 -5.86
N LYS A 69 22.79 -3.12 -4.98
CA LYS A 69 22.15 -2.07 -4.20
C LYS A 69 23.16 -1.31 -3.33
N ALA A 70 24.00 -2.03 -2.60
CA ALA A 70 25.02 -1.44 -1.76
C ALA A 70 26.05 -0.64 -2.58
N PHE A 71 26.54 -1.21 -3.69
CA PHE A 71 27.50 -0.60 -4.58
C PHE A 71 26.95 0.70 -5.20
N THR A 72 25.78 0.64 -5.82
CA THR A 72 25.18 1.77 -6.52
C THR A 72 24.78 2.88 -5.54
N THR A 73 24.16 2.55 -4.39
CA THR A 73 23.80 3.53 -3.35
C THR A 73 25.05 4.32 -2.88
N LYS A 74 26.15 3.61 -2.60
CA LYS A 74 27.39 4.25 -2.16
C LYS A 74 27.95 5.23 -3.20
N HIS A 75 28.00 4.80 -4.46
CA HIS A 75 28.60 5.62 -5.52
C HIS A 75 27.67 6.76 -5.97
N LEU A 76 26.38 6.53 -6.10
CA LEU A 76 25.40 7.57 -6.47
C LEU A 76 25.32 8.68 -5.40
N LYS A 77 25.32 8.33 -4.09
CA LYS A 77 25.39 9.32 -3.00
C LYS A 77 26.72 10.08 -2.96
N GLY A 78 27.78 9.46 -3.44
CA GLY A 78 29.14 10.03 -3.43
C GLY A 78 29.49 10.84 -4.68
N ILE A 79 28.58 11.00 -5.64
CA ILE A 79 28.86 11.73 -6.88
C ILE A 79 29.24 13.17 -6.55
N LYS A 80 30.51 13.51 -6.85
CA LYS A 80 31.06 14.85 -6.78
C LYS A 80 31.58 15.21 -8.17
N GLY A 81 31.03 16.25 -8.78
CA GLY A 81 31.52 16.72 -10.07
C GLY A 81 30.42 17.22 -11.01
N ASN A 82 30.85 17.59 -12.21
CA ASN A 82 29.97 18.15 -13.22
C ASN A 82 29.28 17.00 -13.97
N ILE A 83 28.08 16.61 -13.53
CA ILE A 83 27.22 15.69 -14.27
C ILE A 83 26.15 16.48 -15.00
N GLU A 84 25.63 15.91 -16.06
CA GLU A 84 24.54 16.50 -16.83
C GLU A 84 23.34 16.78 -15.89
N PRO A 85 22.76 18.01 -15.91
CA PRO A 85 21.74 18.41 -14.93
C PRO A 85 20.51 17.49 -14.87
N ASN A 86 20.06 16.99 -16.03
CA ASN A 86 18.93 16.07 -16.09
C ASN A 86 19.23 14.73 -15.40
N LEU A 87 20.44 14.19 -15.63
CA LEU A 87 20.89 12.96 -14.98
C LEU A 87 21.07 13.14 -13.46
N ALA A 88 21.59 14.31 -13.03
CA ALA A 88 21.70 14.65 -11.61
C ALA A 88 20.35 14.64 -10.91
N LYS A 89 19.32 15.17 -11.57
CA LYS A 89 17.95 15.21 -11.07
C LYS A 89 17.37 13.81 -10.94
N GLN A 90 17.57 12.95 -11.96
CA GLN A 90 17.14 11.55 -11.90
C GLN A 90 17.80 10.78 -10.75
N VAL A 91 19.11 10.99 -10.53
CA VAL A 91 19.83 10.34 -9.42
C VAL A 91 19.29 10.80 -8.06
N THR A 92 19.06 12.10 -7.89
CA THR A 92 18.51 12.65 -6.64
C THR A 92 17.11 12.06 -6.37
N HIS A 93 16.24 12.06 -7.37
CA HIS A 93 14.88 11.52 -7.29
C HIS A 93 14.86 10.03 -6.93
N ALA A 94 15.69 9.22 -7.58
CA ALA A 94 15.79 7.80 -7.30
C ALA A 94 16.33 7.50 -5.90
N LEU A 95 17.26 8.33 -5.38
CA LEU A 95 17.80 8.18 -4.03
C LEU A 95 16.85 8.63 -2.92
N GLU A 96 15.89 9.51 -3.21
CA GLU A 96 14.81 9.87 -2.29
C GLU A 96 13.84 8.72 -2.12
N LEU A 97 13.33 8.17 -3.22
CA LEU A 97 12.46 7.00 -3.23
C LEU A 97 12.67 6.23 -4.54
N PRO A 98 13.12 4.96 -4.50
CA PRO A 98 13.25 4.14 -5.71
C PRO A 98 11.92 3.98 -6.43
N MET A 99 11.96 3.95 -7.77
CA MET A 99 10.78 3.84 -8.64
C MET A 99 9.87 2.64 -8.27
N HIS A 100 10.45 1.55 -7.79
CA HIS A 100 9.71 0.36 -7.36
C HIS A 100 8.68 0.65 -6.24
N TYR A 101 8.90 1.69 -5.43
CA TYR A 101 8.04 2.09 -4.32
C TYR A 101 7.17 3.30 -4.63
N MET A 102 7.24 3.84 -5.85
CA MET A 102 6.47 5.01 -6.26
C MET A 102 5.11 4.61 -6.86
N GLU A 103 4.14 5.52 -6.73
CA GLU A 103 2.88 5.38 -7.46
C GLU A 103 3.12 5.65 -8.95
N PRO A 104 2.78 4.68 -9.86
CA PRO A 104 3.19 4.74 -11.26
C PRO A 104 2.69 5.98 -12.03
N ARG A 105 1.52 6.53 -11.67
CA ARG A 105 0.98 7.71 -12.37
C ARG A 105 1.65 9.01 -11.93
N LEU A 106 2.05 9.12 -10.67
CA LEU A 106 2.85 10.26 -10.18
C LEU A 106 4.24 10.23 -10.81
N GLU A 107 4.87 9.06 -10.86
CA GLU A 107 6.17 8.86 -11.49
C GLU A 107 6.12 9.15 -13.00
N ALA A 108 5.09 8.69 -13.70
CA ALA A 108 4.91 8.95 -15.12
C ALA A 108 4.84 10.45 -15.42
N ARG A 109 4.08 11.21 -14.61
CA ARG A 109 4.00 12.67 -14.77
C ARG A 109 5.36 13.33 -14.58
N TRP A 110 6.03 12.99 -13.50
CA TRP A 110 7.35 13.52 -13.20
C TRP A 110 8.35 13.23 -14.32
N TYR A 111 8.37 11.98 -14.82
CA TYR A 111 9.26 11.58 -15.90
C TYR A 111 8.99 12.33 -17.22
N ILE A 112 7.72 12.51 -17.58
CA ILE A 112 7.31 13.25 -18.79
C ILE A 112 7.79 14.70 -18.73
N GLU A 113 7.50 15.41 -17.62
CA GLU A 113 7.72 16.85 -17.48
C GLU A 113 9.18 17.20 -17.14
N GLU A 114 9.81 16.38 -16.31
CA GLU A 114 11.11 16.71 -15.71
C GLU A 114 12.29 16.01 -16.37
N VAL A 115 12.07 14.90 -17.07
CA VAL A 115 13.12 14.11 -17.70
C VAL A 115 12.97 14.10 -19.21
N TYR A 116 11.92 13.45 -19.73
CA TYR A 116 11.83 13.14 -21.15
C TYR A 116 11.69 14.38 -22.03
N GLU A 117 10.90 15.37 -21.63
CA GLU A 117 10.72 16.63 -22.38
C GLU A 117 12.04 17.43 -22.51
N LYS A 118 13.01 17.21 -21.62
CA LYS A 118 14.31 17.90 -21.56
C LYS A 118 15.44 17.12 -22.22
N GLU A 119 15.17 15.90 -22.72
CA GLU A 119 16.18 15.08 -23.37
C GLU A 119 16.53 15.59 -24.78
N LYS A 120 17.84 15.59 -25.12
CA LYS A 120 18.33 16.02 -26.44
C LYS A 120 17.77 15.20 -27.60
N HIS A 121 17.47 13.93 -27.38
CA HIS A 121 17.00 12.99 -28.40
C HIS A 121 15.53 12.64 -28.23
N MET A 122 14.78 13.46 -27.49
CA MET A 122 13.34 13.32 -27.30
C MET A 122 12.63 13.28 -28.67
N LYS A 123 11.68 12.35 -28.78
CA LYS A 123 10.85 12.21 -29.97
C LYS A 123 9.52 12.92 -29.73
N PRO A 124 9.21 14.03 -30.47
CA PRO A 124 8.01 14.83 -30.20
C PRO A 124 6.71 14.04 -30.22
N PHE A 125 6.57 13.07 -31.14
CA PHE A 125 5.35 12.27 -31.21
C PHE A 125 5.17 11.32 -29.99
N LEU A 126 6.26 10.83 -29.38
CA LEU A 126 6.18 10.01 -28.16
C LEU A 126 5.84 10.89 -26.96
N LEU A 127 6.41 12.10 -26.89
CA LEU A 127 6.06 13.05 -25.84
C LEU A 127 4.58 13.43 -25.91
N GLU A 128 4.09 13.74 -27.09
CA GLU A 128 2.67 14.08 -27.31
C GLU A 128 1.77 12.92 -26.94
N LEU A 129 2.09 11.70 -27.37
CA LEU A 129 1.34 10.49 -27.00
C LEU A 129 1.31 10.29 -25.48
N ALA A 130 2.45 10.45 -24.81
CA ALA A 130 2.53 10.30 -23.35
C ALA A 130 1.67 11.33 -22.61
N LYS A 131 1.71 12.61 -23.06
CA LYS A 131 0.86 13.69 -22.50
C LYS A 131 -0.63 13.41 -22.73
N LEU A 132 -1.01 12.97 -23.92
CA LEU A 132 -2.40 12.64 -24.25
C LEU A 132 -2.92 11.45 -23.43
N ASP A 133 -2.13 10.38 -23.31
CA ASP A 133 -2.49 9.22 -22.50
C ASP A 133 -2.62 9.60 -21.02
N TYR A 134 -1.63 10.34 -20.50
CA TYR A 134 -1.68 10.82 -19.13
C TYR A 134 -2.96 11.62 -18.86
N ASN A 135 -3.26 12.61 -19.68
CA ASN A 135 -4.44 13.48 -19.53
C ASN A 135 -5.76 12.69 -19.66
N ARG A 136 -5.82 11.71 -20.56
CA ARG A 136 -6.98 10.83 -20.71
C ARG A 136 -7.24 10.02 -19.44
N VAL A 137 -6.21 9.38 -18.89
CA VAL A 137 -6.33 8.59 -17.67
C VAL A 137 -6.65 9.49 -16.47
N GLN A 138 -6.03 10.67 -16.39
CA GLN A 138 -6.31 11.67 -15.37
C GLN A 138 -7.79 12.11 -15.37
N ALA A 139 -8.35 12.41 -16.54
CA ALA A 139 -9.76 12.78 -16.66
C ALA A 139 -10.69 11.63 -16.21
N PHE A 140 -10.31 10.39 -16.48
CA PHE A 140 -11.03 9.22 -16.02
C PHE A 140 -11.00 9.11 -14.48
N HIS A 141 -9.82 9.26 -13.87
CA HIS A 141 -9.69 9.25 -12.41
C HIS A 141 -10.44 10.39 -11.73
N GLN A 142 -10.46 11.60 -12.34
CA GLN A 142 -11.26 12.72 -11.84
C GLN A 142 -12.76 12.43 -11.85
N SER A 143 -13.25 11.67 -12.83
CA SER A 143 -14.64 11.21 -12.82
C SER A 143 -14.90 10.21 -11.70
N ASN A 144 -14.01 9.23 -11.52
CA ASN A 144 -14.15 8.21 -10.48
C ASN A 144 -14.15 8.81 -9.06
N VAL A 145 -13.22 9.71 -8.74
CA VAL A 145 -13.18 10.33 -7.40
C VAL A 145 -14.43 11.15 -7.12
N ARG A 146 -15.00 11.80 -8.14
CA ARG A 146 -16.27 12.54 -8.02
C ARG A 146 -17.44 11.61 -7.69
N ASP A 147 -17.46 10.41 -8.31
CA ASP A 147 -18.49 9.41 -8.05
C ASP A 147 -18.35 8.83 -6.63
N MET A 148 -17.12 8.62 -6.16
CA MET A 148 -16.84 8.19 -4.78
C MET A 148 -17.21 9.25 -3.75
N ALA A 149 -16.91 10.52 -4.01
CA ALA A 149 -17.32 11.62 -3.14
C ALA A 149 -18.86 11.76 -3.06
N ARG A 150 -19.55 11.51 -4.19
CA ARG A 150 -21.03 11.48 -4.21
C ARG A 150 -21.56 10.30 -3.40
N TRP A 151 -21.02 9.10 -3.61
CA TRP A 151 -21.38 7.91 -2.84
C TRP A 151 -21.29 8.16 -1.32
N TRP A 152 -20.16 8.72 -0.86
CA TRP A 152 -19.96 9.03 0.57
C TRP A 152 -20.94 10.05 1.10
N LYS A 153 -21.22 11.09 0.33
CA LYS A 153 -22.21 12.11 0.66
C LYS A 153 -23.62 11.52 0.73
N ASP A 154 -23.99 10.67 -0.23
CA ASP A 154 -25.34 10.09 -0.33
C ASP A 154 -25.63 9.10 0.80
N LEU A 155 -24.62 8.55 1.46
CA LEU A 155 -24.77 7.78 2.71
C LEU A 155 -25.22 8.66 3.89
N GLY A 156 -25.21 10.00 3.78
CA GLY A 156 -25.54 10.93 4.86
C GLY A 156 -24.58 10.88 6.04
N THR A 157 -23.37 10.39 5.81
CA THR A 157 -22.40 10.08 6.87
C THR A 157 -21.94 11.31 7.64
N MET A 158 -21.77 12.46 6.97
CA MET A 158 -21.36 13.71 7.62
C MET A 158 -22.37 14.23 8.65
N GLU A 159 -23.66 13.98 8.42
CA GLU A 159 -24.73 14.36 9.36
C GLU A 159 -24.88 13.33 10.51
N ILE A 160 -24.60 12.07 10.20
CA ILE A 160 -24.77 10.96 11.13
C ILE A 160 -23.54 10.76 12.01
N PHE A 161 -22.36 11.00 11.46
CA PHE A 161 -21.06 10.80 12.09
C PHE A 161 -20.19 12.06 12.03
N PRO A 162 -20.55 13.13 12.74
CA PRO A 162 -19.80 14.39 12.70
C PRO A 162 -18.35 14.26 13.21
N PHE A 163 -18.03 13.14 13.86
CA PHE A 163 -16.70 12.81 14.36
C PHE A 163 -15.81 12.08 13.32
N THR A 164 -16.42 11.54 12.27
CA THR A 164 -15.67 10.74 11.27
C THR A 164 -14.90 11.64 10.31
N ARG A 165 -13.64 11.32 10.10
CA ARG A 165 -12.79 11.98 9.11
C ARG A 165 -13.31 11.69 7.69
N ASP A 166 -13.54 12.75 6.91
CA ASP A 166 -13.77 12.63 5.48
C ASP A 166 -12.42 12.47 4.76
N ARG A 167 -12.12 11.26 4.36
CA ARG A 167 -10.86 10.86 3.69
C ARG A 167 -11.09 10.22 2.32
N VAL A 168 -12.25 10.44 1.73
CA VAL A 168 -12.61 9.79 0.44
C VAL A 168 -11.57 10.06 -0.65
N VAL A 169 -11.04 11.30 -0.72
CA VAL A 169 -10.05 11.67 -1.74
C VAL A 169 -8.72 10.96 -1.50
N GLU A 170 -8.27 10.91 -0.24
CA GLU A 170 -7.04 10.19 0.16
C GLU A 170 -7.21 8.68 -0.02
N CYS A 171 -8.38 8.13 0.34
CA CYS A 171 -8.70 6.72 0.10
C CYS A 171 -8.72 6.39 -1.39
N PHE A 172 -9.21 7.30 -2.23
CA PHE A 172 -9.15 7.13 -3.67
C PHE A 172 -7.70 7.19 -4.20
N LEU A 173 -6.88 8.10 -3.71
CA LEU A 173 -5.45 8.14 -4.06
C LEU A 173 -4.76 6.82 -3.69
N PHE A 174 -5.07 6.25 -2.53
CA PHE A 174 -4.56 4.94 -2.13
C PHE A 174 -5.01 3.83 -3.10
N SER A 175 -6.27 3.87 -3.56
CA SER A 175 -6.79 2.89 -4.53
C SER A 175 -6.09 2.94 -5.89
N LEU A 176 -5.54 4.10 -6.29
CA LEU A 176 -4.70 4.22 -7.50
C LEU A 176 -3.39 3.44 -7.36
N GLY A 177 -2.80 3.40 -6.18
CA GLY A 177 -1.63 2.56 -5.90
C GLY A 177 -1.92 1.07 -6.02
N VAL A 178 -3.18 0.65 -5.80
CA VAL A 178 -3.61 -0.74 -5.98
C VAL A 178 -3.90 -1.06 -7.44
N ALA A 179 -4.62 -0.18 -8.17
CA ALA A 179 -5.06 -0.43 -9.54
C ALA A 179 -5.32 0.89 -10.30
N PHE A 180 -4.28 1.44 -10.94
CA PHE A 180 -4.40 2.72 -11.64
C PHE A 180 -5.00 2.61 -13.05
N GLU A 181 -4.97 1.43 -13.67
CA GLU A 181 -5.44 1.25 -15.04
C GLU A 181 -6.97 1.46 -15.15
N PRO A 182 -7.45 2.12 -16.22
CA PRO A 182 -8.86 2.47 -16.39
C PRO A 182 -9.83 1.29 -16.24
N GLN A 183 -9.46 0.09 -16.71
CA GLN A 183 -10.32 -1.09 -16.66
C GLN A 183 -10.62 -1.60 -15.24
N TYR A 184 -9.82 -1.23 -14.25
CA TYR A 184 -10.01 -1.63 -12.85
C TYR A 184 -10.82 -0.61 -12.03
N GLN A 185 -11.71 0.16 -12.68
CA GLN A 185 -12.56 1.12 -11.97
C GLN A 185 -13.30 0.49 -10.79
N TYR A 186 -13.94 -0.66 -10.99
CA TYR A 186 -14.68 -1.35 -9.94
C TYR A 186 -13.80 -1.68 -8.72
N CYS A 187 -12.58 -2.12 -8.96
CA CYS A 187 -11.61 -2.36 -7.89
C CYS A 187 -11.29 -1.06 -7.12
N ARG A 188 -11.04 0.05 -7.81
CA ARG A 188 -10.79 1.34 -7.16
C ARG A 188 -11.98 1.80 -6.33
N ASP A 189 -13.19 1.66 -6.86
CA ASP A 189 -14.42 2.04 -6.16
C ASP A 189 -14.56 1.22 -4.86
N VAL A 190 -14.43 -0.11 -4.94
CA VAL A 190 -14.48 -1.01 -3.76
C VAL A 190 -13.37 -0.69 -2.76
N VAL A 191 -12.12 -0.52 -3.20
CA VAL A 191 -10.99 -0.21 -2.31
C VAL A 191 -11.17 1.15 -1.65
N THR A 192 -11.67 2.16 -2.37
CA THR A 192 -11.97 3.48 -1.81
C THR A 192 -13.04 3.40 -0.73
N GLN A 193 -14.14 2.70 -1.02
CA GLN A 193 -15.25 2.49 -0.08
C GLN A 193 -14.78 1.78 1.19
N VAL A 194 -14.02 0.71 1.04
CA VAL A 194 -13.49 -0.07 2.16
C VAL A 194 -12.55 0.75 3.02
N ASN A 195 -11.64 1.52 2.42
CA ASN A 195 -10.73 2.39 3.18
C ASN A 195 -11.49 3.48 3.94
N GLN A 196 -12.54 4.07 3.35
CA GLN A 196 -13.35 5.08 4.04
C GLN A 196 -14.18 4.44 5.18
N ILE A 197 -14.69 3.22 5.00
CA ILE A 197 -15.38 2.47 6.06
C ILE A 197 -14.39 2.08 7.17
N LEU A 198 -13.16 1.68 6.84
CA LEU A 198 -12.10 1.44 7.81
C LEU A 198 -11.83 2.70 8.64
N THR A 199 -11.67 3.86 8.00
CA THR A 199 -11.49 5.15 8.69
C THR A 199 -12.65 5.46 9.63
N MET A 200 -13.88 5.22 9.19
CA MET A 200 -15.08 5.44 10.03
C MET A 200 -15.09 4.53 11.27
N ILE A 201 -14.75 3.26 11.12
CA ILE A 201 -14.71 2.30 12.23
C ILE A 201 -13.55 2.62 13.17
N ASP A 202 -12.38 2.95 12.63
CA ASP A 202 -11.20 3.40 13.38
C ASP A 202 -11.55 4.61 14.28
N ASP A 203 -12.22 5.64 13.74
CA ASP A 203 -12.68 6.80 14.50
C ASP A 203 -13.67 6.43 15.63
N VAL A 204 -14.48 5.38 15.44
CA VAL A 204 -15.37 4.87 16.52
C VAL A 204 -14.54 4.31 17.67
N TYR A 205 -13.52 3.52 17.39
CA TYR A 205 -12.71 2.87 18.42
C TYR A 205 -11.69 3.81 19.08
N ASP A 206 -11.13 4.75 18.32
CA ASP A 206 -10.05 5.62 18.82
C ASP A 206 -10.56 6.88 19.53
N VAL A 207 -11.71 7.41 19.08
CA VAL A 207 -12.09 8.79 19.46
C VAL A 207 -13.45 8.86 20.14
N TYR A 208 -14.43 8.05 19.74
CA TYR A 208 -15.83 8.37 20.07
C TYR A 208 -16.51 7.40 21.03
N GLY A 209 -16.30 6.10 20.89
CA GLY A 209 -16.99 5.07 21.66
C GLY A 209 -16.36 4.79 23.02
N SER A 210 -17.07 4.02 23.85
CA SER A 210 -16.60 3.45 25.12
C SER A 210 -16.21 1.98 24.96
N LEU A 211 -15.44 1.44 25.91
CA LEU A 211 -14.99 0.03 25.84
C LEU A 211 -16.19 -0.94 25.78
N ASP A 212 -17.26 -0.70 26.54
CA ASP A 212 -18.45 -1.54 26.52
C ASP A 212 -19.15 -1.49 25.15
N GLU A 213 -19.19 -0.34 24.53
CA GLU A 213 -19.75 -0.15 23.18
C GLU A 213 -18.90 -0.84 22.12
N PHE A 214 -17.55 -0.84 22.25
CA PHE A 214 -16.65 -1.57 21.37
C PHE A 214 -16.89 -3.08 21.44
N GLU A 215 -17.13 -3.61 22.63
CA GLU A 215 -17.45 -5.04 22.82
C GLU A 215 -18.77 -5.41 22.12
N LEU A 216 -19.80 -4.58 22.25
CA LEU A 216 -21.07 -4.76 21.55
C LEU A 216 -20.92 -4.71 20.03
N PHE A 217 -20.17 -3.73 19.51
CA PHE A 217 -19.94 -3.59 18.07
C PHE A 217 -19.14 -4.76 17.50
N THR A 218 -18.08 -5.20 18.22
CA THR A 218 -17.28 -6.36 17.83
C THR A 218 -18.13 -7.64 17.79
N ASP A 219 -18.98 -7.86 18.80
CA ASP A 219 -19.91 -9.01 18.81
C ASP A 219 -20.87 -8.96 17.61
N ALA A 220 -21.42 -7.79 17.29
CA ALA A 220 -22.29 -7.62 16.14
C ALA A 220 -21.58 -7.95 14.82
N VAL A 221 -20.35 -7.46 14.62
CA VAL A 221 -19.54 -7.74 13.41
C VAL A 221 -19.19 -9.24 13.34
N GLN A 222 -18.90 -9.90 14.46
CA GLN A 222 -18.61 -11.33 14.46
C GLN A 222 -19.83 -12.19 14.14
N ARG A 223 -21.01 -11.82 14.62
CA ARG A 223 -22.27 -12.53 14.29
C ARG A 223 -22.70 -12.31 12.86
N TRP A 224 -22.50 -11.11 12.35
CA TRP A 224 -22.85 -10.73 10.96
C TRP A 224 -24.32 -10.98 10.62
N THR A 225 -25.21 -10.53 11.47
CA THR A 225 -26.66 -10.69 11.29
C THR A 225 -27.37 -9.36 11.54
N THR A 226 -28.55 -9.16 10.93
CA THR A 226 -29.29 -7.90 11.07
C THR A 226 -29.87 -7.69 12.47
N ASP A 227 -30.15 -8.75 13.23
CA ASP A 227 -30.60 -8.67 14.61
C ASP A 227 -29.47 -8.31 15.59
N ALA A 228 -28.21 -8.45 15.18
CA ALA A 228 -27.06 -8.04 15.98
C ALA A 228 -27.08 -6.56 16.34
N ILE A 229 -27.74 -5.72 15.53
CA ILE A 229 -27.78 -4.26 15.73
C ILE A 229 -28.68 -3.82 16.90
N GLU A 230 -29.59 -4.65 17.39
CA GLU A 230 -30.59 -4.24 18.40
C GLU A 230 -29.98 -3.67 19.68
N LYS A 231 -28.82 -4.20 20.06
CA LYS A 231 -28.09 -3.79 21.29
C LYS A 231 -27.15 -2.61 21.07
N LEU A 232 -26.92 -2.21 19.83
CA LEU A 232 -25.97 -1.15 19.50
C LEU A 232 -26.57 0.25 19.74
N PRO A 233 -25.77 1.22 20.17
CA PRO A 233 -26.14 2.63 20.12
C PRO A 233 -26.52 3.06 18.67
N GLU A 234 -27.35 4.08 18.53
CA GLU A 234 -27.90 4.50 17.22
C GLU A 234 -26.81 4.81 16.19
N TYR A 235 -25.73 5.46 16.60
CA TYR A 235 -24.61 5.74 15.68
C TYR A 235 -23.91 4.46 15.23
N MET A 236 -23.70 3.49 16.14
CA MET A 236 -23.08 2.21 15.81
C MET A 236 -23.97 1.32 14.93
N LYS A 237 -25.30 1.38 15.09
CA LYS A 237 -26.22 0.71 14.17
C LYS A 237 -25.99 1.15 12.74
N LYS A 238 -25.84 2.46 12.53
CA LYS A 238 -25.61 3.04 11.21
C LYS A 238 -24.24 2.66 10.66
N CYS A 239 -23.18 2.72 11.48
CA CYS A 239 -21.84 2.24 11.11
C CYS A 239 -21.88 0.77 10.67
N TYR A 240 -22.52 -0.07 11.47
CA TYR A 240 -22.66 -1.49 11.15
C TYR A 240 -23.43 -1.70 9.84
N MET A 241 -24.52 -0.98 9.60
CA MET A 241 -25.29 -1.14 8.37
C MET A 241 -24.53 -0.69 7.11
N VAL A 242 -23.73 0.37 7.21
CA VAL A 242 -22.83 0.79 6.11
C VAL A 242 -21.82 -0.31 5.81
N LEU A 243 -21.16 -0.85 6.83
CA LEU A 243 -20.23 -1.97 6.71
C LEU A 243 -20.91 -3.21 6.11
N PHE A 244 -22.00 -3.65 6.74
CA PHE A 244 -22.73 -4.86 6.38
C PHE A 244 -23.20 -4.82 4.92
N ASN A 245 -23.82 -3.73 4.49
CA ASN A 245 -24.32 -3.60 3.12
C ASN A 245 -23.19 -3.57 2.09
N ASN A 246 -22.09 -2.85 2.37
CA ASN A 246 -20.98 -2.75 1.44
C ASN A 246 -20.28 -4.10 1.22
N VAL A 247 -20.00 -4.83 2.30
CA VAL A 247 -19.34 -6.14 2.23
C VAL A 247 -20.24 -7.20 1.58
N ASN A 248 -21.54 -7.21 1.93
CA ASN A 248 -22.49 -8.15 1.31
C ASN A 248 -22.69 -7.85 -0.19
N ALA A 249 -22.65 -6.59 -0.62
CA ALA A 249 -22.72 -6.21 -2.02
C ALA A 249 -21.55 -6.82 -2.82
N LEU A 250 -20.31 -6.63 -2.34
CA LEU A 250 -19.14 -7.26 -2.98
C LEU A 250 -19.26 -8.80 -2.99
N ALA A 251 -19.61 -9.40 -1.86
CA ALA A 251 -19.73 -10.86 -1.77
C ALA A 251 -20.79 -11.41 -2.74
N TYR A 252 -21.92 -10.69 -2.90
CA TYR A 252 -22.95 -11.05 -3.86
C TYR A 252 -22.47 -10.91 -5.31
N ASP A 253 -21.75 -9.85 -5.64
CA ASP A 253 -21.19 -9.67 -6.99
C ASP A 253 -20.23 -10.81 -7.35
N VAL A 254 -19.34 -11.19 -6.42
CA VAL A 254 -18.42 -12.34 -6.62
C VAL A 254 -19.17 -13.64 -6.78
N LEU A 255 -20.18 -13.89 -5.93
CA LEU A 255 -21.02 -15.09 -6.02
C LEU A 255 -21.75 -15.18 -7.37
N LYS A 256 -22.32 -14.06 -7.82
CA LYS A 256 -23.02 -13.95 -9.10
C LYS A 256 -22.09 -14.18 -10.30
N GLU A 257 -20.88 -13.61 -10.27
CA GLU A 257 -19.95 -13.66 -11.40
C GLU A 257 -19.14 -14.96 -11.47
N GLN A 258 -18.76 -15.52 -10.33
CA GLN A 258 -17.83 -16.66 -10.26
C GLN A 258 -18.37 -17.88 -9.53
N GLY A 259 -19.56 -17.80 -8.92
CA GLY A 259 -20.15 -18.91 -8.15
C GLY A 259 -19.41 -19.24 -6.85
N VAL A 260 -18.58 -18.31 -6.34
CA VAL A 260 -17.77 -18.49 -5.13
C VAL A 260 -18.33 -17.61 -4.01
N ASP A 261 -18.65 -18.20 -2.87
CA ASP A 261 -19.03 -17.46 -1.67
C ASP A 261 -17.78 -17.00 -0.91
N VAL A 262 -17.50 -15.69 -0.94
CA VAL A 262 -16.37 -15.06 -0.24
C VAL A 262 -16.77 -14.37 1.06
N LEU A 263 -18.07 -14.35 1.39
CA LEU A 263 -18.58 -13.70 2.59
C LEU A 263 -17.99 -14.25 3.87
N PRO A 264 -17.79 -15.56 4.07
CA PRO A 264 -17.16 -16.10 5.27
C PRO A 264 -15.73 -15.56 5.49
N CYS A 265 -14.95 -15.45 4.41
CA CYS A 265 -13.59 -14.87 4.45
C CYS A 265 -13.63 -13.40 4.86
N LEU A 266 -14.45 -12.58 4.20
CA LEU A 266 -14.57 -11.15 4.49
C LEU A 266 -15.08 -10.89 5.90
N LYS A 267 -16.13 -11.58 6.32
CA LYS A 267 -16.68 -11.51 7.68
C LYS A 267 -15.62 -11.83 8.74
N LYS A 268 -14.84 -12.90 8.54
CA LYS A 268 -13.74 -13.25 9.45
C LYS A 268 -12.74 -12.10 9.58
N MET A 269 -12.30 -11.53 8.45
CA MET A 269 -11.30 -10.46 8.47
C MET A 269 -11.80 -9.21 9.17
N TRP A 270 -13.04 -8.79 8.96
CA TRP A 270 -13.65 -7.67 9.68
C TRP A 270 -13.81 -7.96 11.16
N GLY A 271 -14.19 -9.17 11.53
CA GLY A 271 -14.26 -9.60 12.92
C GLY A 271 -12.89 -9.61 13.62
N ASP A 272 -11.84 -10.05 12.91
CA ASP A 272 -10.47 -10.04 13.44
C ASP A 272 -9.94 -8.61 13.59
N LEU A 273 -10.24 -7.70 12.66
CA LEU A 273 -9.92 -6.27 12.81
C LEU A 273 -10.55 -5.69 14.08
N CYS A 274 -11.85 -5.85 14.28
CA CYS A 274 -12.53 -5.33 15.47
C CYS A 274 -11.95 -5.89 16.78
N LYS A 275 -11.50 -7.17 16.80
CA LYS A 275 -10.80 -7.74 17.95
C LYS A 275 -9.46 -7.06 18.22
N THR A 276 -8.71 -6.72 17.18
CA THR A 276 -7.43 -6.02 17.37
C THR A 276 -7.65 -4.60 17.89
N TYR A 277 -8.67 -3.90 17.44
CA TYR A 277 -9.05 -2.58 17.96
C TYR A 277 -9.47 -2.64 19.44
N ILE A 278 -10.26 -3.64 19.87
CA ILE A 278 -10.54 -3.84 21.30
C ILE A 278 -9.26 -4.08 22.09
N THR A 279 -8.32 -4.84 21.55
CA THR A 279 -7.04 -5.11 22.22
C THR A 279 -6.28 -3.81 22.44
N GLU A 280 -6.20 -2.95 21.46
CA GLU A 280 -5.58 -1.62 21.55
C GLU A 280 -6.31 -0.71 22.54
N ALA A 281 -7.64 -0.68 22.49
CA ALA A 281 -8.44 0.06 23.46
C ALA A 281 -8.18 -0.42 24.90
N ARG A 282 -8.09 -1.73 25.14
CA ARG A 282 -7.77 -2.30 26.46
C ARG A 282 -6.35 -1.91 26.92
N TRP A 283 -5.36 -1.89 26.03
CA TRP A 283 -4.03 -1.36 26.34
C TRP A 283 -4.09 0.10 26.79
N TYR A 284 -4.84 0.93 26.04
CA TYR A 284 -5.04 2.34 26.37
C TYR A 284 -5.67 2.52 27.76
N TYR A 285 -6.83 1.92 28.02
CA TYR A 285 -7.57 2.06 29.28
C TYR A 285 -6.86 1.47 30.49
N SER A 286 -6.06 0.41 30.30
CA SER A 286 -5.25 -0.19 31.37
C SER A 286 -3.89 0.48 31.59
N GLY A 287 -3.47 1.38 30.71
CA GLY A 287 -2.12 1.96 30.71
C GLY A 287 -1.03 0.95 30.36
N HIS A 288 -1.40 -0.20 29.78
CA HIS A 288 -0.44 -1.21 29.34
C HIS A 288 0.39 -0.71 28.16
N THR A 289 1.69 -0.99 28.20
CA THR A 289 2.59 -0.77 27.06
C THR A 289 3.06 -2.12 26.56
N PRO A 290 2.53 -2.59 25.42
CA PRO A 290 2.91 -3.90 24.91
C PRO A 290 4.39 -3.93 24.51
N PRO A 291 5.10 -5.06 24.66
CA PRO A 291 6.37 -5.29 23.98
C PRO A 291 6.21 -5.19 22.47
N PHE A 292 7.29 -4.83 21.76
CA PHE A 292 7.25 -4.63 20.30
C PHE A 292 6.65 -5.83 19.55
N LYS A 293 6.98 -7.05 19.96
CA LYS A 293 6.42 -8.25 19.31
C LYS A 293 4.90 -8.34 19.51
N GLU A 294 4.39 -8.14 20.72
CA GLU A 294 2.95 -8.15 21.02
C GLU A 294 2.22 -7.05 20.25
N TYR A 295 2.81 -5.85 20.20
CA TYR A 295 2.31 -4.75 19.39
C TYR A 295 2.21 -5.13 17.91
N LEU A 296 3.27 -5.69 17.34
CA LEU A 296 3.32 -6.02 15.91
C LEU A 296 2.38 -7.19 15.59
N ASP A 297 2.27 -8.20 16.47
CA ASP A 297 1.36 -9.34 16.30
C ASP A 297 -0.12 -8.88 16.21
N ASN A 298 -0.48 -7.77 16.86
CA ASN A 298 -1.79 -7.14 16.77
C ASN A 298 -1.85 -6.13 15.58
N GLY A 299 -0.81 -5.32 15.44
CA GLY A 299 -0.78 -4.13 14.58
C GLY A 299 -0.86 -4.41 13.08
N TRP A 300 -0.35 -5.56 12.61
CA TRP A 300 -0.44 -5.90 11.20
C TRP A 300 -1.88 -6.21 10.75
N ILE A 301 -2.78 -6.58 11.68
CA ILE A 301 -4.21 -6.71 11.39
C ILE A 301 -4.91 -5.37 11.57
N SER A 302 -4.64 -4.66 12.69
CA SER A 302 -5.33 -3.41 13.03
C SER A 302 -5.07 -2.27 12.03
N VAL A 303 -3.98 -2.33 11.27
CA VAL A 303 -3.75 -1.37 10.16
C VAL A 303 -4.73 -1.53 8.99
N GLY A 304 -5.59 -2.56 8.99
CA GLY A 304 -6.61 -2.80 7.98
C GLY A 304 -6.11 -3.38 6.64
N ALA A 305 -4.80 -3.53 6.45
CA ALA A 305 -4.23 -4.01 5.20
C ALA A 305 -4.77 -5.37 4.72
N PRO A 306 -4.98 -6.40 5.58
CA PRO A 306 -5.57 -7.66 5.15
C PRO A 306 -6.94 -7.49 4.49
N ILE A 307 -7.76 -6.62 5.04
CA ILE A 307 -9.10 -6.32 4.51
C ILE A 307 -8.99 -5.65 3.13
N ILE A 308 -8.12 -4.64 3.01
CA ILE A 308 -7.90 -3.91 1.76
C ILE A 308 -7.42 -4.87 0.66
N LEU A 309 -6.45 -5.74 0.97
CA LEU A 309 -5.92 -6.73 0.03
C LEU A 309 -6.99 -7.72 -0.43
N ALA A 310 -7.82 -8.23 0.50
CA ALA A 310 -8.88 -9.18 0.16
C ALA A 310 -9.98 -8.53 -0.71
N HIS A 311 -10.45 -7.34 -0.34
CA HIS A 311 -11.46 -6.62 -1.12
C HIS A 311 -10.91 -6.21 -2.49
N GLY A 312 -9.67 -5.73 -2.57
CA GLY A 312 -8.99 -5.44 -3.83
C GLY A 312 -8.92 -6.67 -4.72
N TYR A 313 -8.45 -7.81 -4.20
CA TYR A 313 -8.35 -9.05 -4.96
C TYR A 313 -9.73 -9.52 -5.49
N PHE A 314 -10.75 -9.56 -4.63
CA PHE A 314 -12.08 -10.02 -5.04
C PHE A 314 -12.76 -9.08 -6.04
N SER A 315 -12.45 -7.79 -6.01
CA SER A 315 -12.99 -6.80 -6.95
C SER A 315 -12.25 -6.69 -8.28
N MET A 316 -11.04 -7.24 -8.40
CA MET A 316 -10.27 -7.27 -9.66
C MET A 316 -10.84 -8.26 -10.69
N ARG A 317 -11.85 -9.08 -10.33
CA ARG A 317 -12.46 -10.10 -11.20
C ARG A 317 -11.46 -11.15 -11.69
N LEU A 318 -10.38 -11.36 -10.95
CA LEU A 318 -9.45 -12.45 -11.17
C LEU A 318 -10.10 -13.78 -10.74
N LYS A 319 -9.68 -14.88 -11.38
CA LYS A 319 -10.20 -16.21 -11.02
C LYS A 319 -9.89 -16.56 -9.58
N ILE A 320 -10.91 -16.77 -8.76
CA ILE A 320 -10.77 -17.18 -7.37
C ILE A 320 -10.60 -18.69 -7.31
N THR A 321 -9.43 -19.17 -6.89
CA THR A 321 -9.16 -20.59 -6.65
C THR A 321 -9.27 -20.92 -5.16
N LYS A 322 -9.39 -22.21 -4.84
CA LYS A 322 -9.42 -22.67 -3.44
C LYS A 322 -8.13 -22.32 -2.68
N GLU A 323 -6.99 -22.35 -3.36
CA GLU A 323 -5.68 -22.01 -2.80
C GLU A 323 -5.63 -20.53 -2.42
N VAL A 324 -6.11 -19.65 -3.29
CA VAL A 324 -6.14 -18.21 -3.01
C VAL A 324 -7.12 -17.91 -1.88
N LEU A 325 -8.33 -18.48 -1.91
CA LEU A 325 -9.31 -18.28 -0.84
C LEU A 325 -8.77 -18.77 0.50
N GLY A 326 -8.20 -19.99 0.54
CA GLY A 326 -7.57 -20.52 1.75
C GLY A 326 -6.34 -19.71 2.20
N GLY A 327 -5.58 -19.15 1.27
CA GLY A 327 -4.47 -18.25 1.57
C GLY A 327 -4.91 -16.94 2.23
N LEU A 328 -6.03 -16.36 1.77
CA LEU A 328 -6.61 -15.17 2.38
C LEU A 328 -7.21 -15.48 3.75
N GLU A 329 -8.00 -16.54 3.88
CA GLU A 329 -8.63 -16.95 5.15
C GLU A 329 -7.62 -17.27 6.26
N ASN A 330 -6.46 -17.83 5.92
CA ASN A 330 -5.40 -18.21 6.84
C ASN A 330 -4.24 -17.20 6.90
N TYR A 331 -4.39 -16.02 6.30
CA TYR A 331 -3.38 -14.98 6.28
C TYR A 331 -2.01 -15.46 5.78
N HIS A 332 -1.96 -15.86 4.52
CA HIS A 332 -0.70 -16.24 3.88
C HIS A 332 0.35 -15.10 3.99
N ASN A 333 1.62 -15.43 3.92
CA ASN A 333 2.73 -14.45 4.03
C ASN A 333 2.61 -13.28 3.05
N LEU A 334 1.98 -13.48 1.88
CA LEU A 334 1.65 -12.40 0.92
C LEU A 334 0.62 -11.39 1.47
N VAL A 335 -0.08 -11.70 2.56
CA VAL A 335 -0.94 -10.77 3.29
C VAL A 335 -0.20 -10.20 4.48
N ILE A 336 0.46 -11.04 5.27
CA ILE A 336 1.13 -10.64 6.52
C ILE A 336 2.26 -9.63 6.28
N PHE A 337 3.21 -9.93 5.39
CA PHE A 337 4.38 -9.06 5.21
C PHE A 337 4.04 -7.66 4.67
N PRO A 338 3.18 -7.49 3.64
CA PRO A 338 2.76 -6.16 3.24
C PRO A 338 2.04 -5.40 4.35
N SER A 339 1.24 -6.11 5.17
CA SER A 339 0.53 -5.50 6.30
C SER A 339 1.50 -5.01 7.39
N ILE A 340 2.54 -5.78 7.69
CA ILE A 340 3.62 -5.35 8.61
C ILE A 340 4.33 -4.11 8.06
N ILE A 341 4.67 -4.11 6.77
CA ILE A 341 5.32 -2.96 6.13
C ILE A 341 4.43 -1.72 6.22
N LEU A 342 3.14 -1.86 5.88
CA LEU A 342 2.19 -0.74 5.97
C LEU A 342 2.11 -0.23 7.42
N ARG A 343 1.95 -1.11 8.43
CA ARG A 343 1.90 -0.71 9.84
C ARG A 343 3.13 0.06 10.27
N LEU A 344 4.32 -0.41 9.93
CA LEU A 344 5.57 0.26 10.30
C LEU A 344 5.76 1.60 9.61
N CYS A 345 5.38 1.71 8.32
CA CYS A 345 5.45 2.97 7.58
C CYS A 345 4.44 3.99 8.12
N ASP A 346 3.22 3.54 8.41
CA ASP A 346 2.17 4.36 9.00
C ASP A 346 2.59 4.90 10.36
N ASP A 347 3.08 4.05 11.25
CA ASP A 347 3.56 4.45 12.58
C ASP A 347 4.69 5.49 12.51
N VAL A 348 5.58 5.41 11.53
CA VAL A 348 6.63 6.43 11.34
C VAL A 348 6.04 7.76 10.88
N GLY A 349 5.03 7.71 10.00
CA GLY A 349 4.39 8.90 9.45
C GLY A 349 3.45 9.60 10.44
N THR A 350 2.69 8.83 11.23
CA THR A 350 1.61 9.35 12.08
C THR A 350 2.03 9.59 13.54
N SER A 351 3.06 8.89 14.04
CA SER A 351 3.50 8.97 15.45
C SER A 351 3.62 10.36 16.06
N PRO A 352 4.16 11.39 15.39
CA PRO A 352 4.27 12.73 16.00
C PRO A 352 2.91 13.36 16.32
N TYR A 353 1.93 13.14 15.46
CA TYR A 353 0.56 13.69 15.60
C TYR A 353 -0.26 12.92 16.62
N GLU A 354 -0.15 11.59 16.61
CA GLU A 354 -0.88 10.69 17.50
C GLU A 354 -0.38 10.79 18.95
N LEU A 355 0.92 10.85 19.16
CA LEU A 355 1.51 11.11 20.48
C LEU A 355 1.09 12.46 21.06
N ALA A 356 0.92 13.50 20.20
CA ALA A 356 0.45 14.81 20.64
C ALA A 356 -1.03 14.79 21.07
N ARG A 357 -1.84 13.86 20.55
CA ARG A 357 -3.24 13.64 20.93
C ARG A 357 -3.39 12.72 22.14
N GLY A 358 -2.34 12.02 22.55
CA GLY A 358 -2.37 11.06 23.65
C GLY A 358 -2.83 9.66 23.26
N ASP A 359 -2.74 9.29 21.99
CA ASP A 359 -3.11 7.98 21.47
C ASP A 359 -2.22 6.84 21.98
N VAL A 360 -2.60 5.59 21.67
CA VAL A 360 -1.87 4.37 22.01
C VAL A 360 -0.42 4.43 21.50
N ARG A 361 0.50 3.88 22.29
CA ARG A 361 1.92 3.86 21.93
C ARG A 361 2.14 3.02 20.69
N LYS A 362 2.84 3.59 19.70
CA LYS A 362 3.15 2.98 18.39
C LYS A 362 4.48 2.22 18.39
N ALA A 363 4.81 1.52 17.30
CA ALA A 363 6.02 0.72 17.16
C ALA A 363 7.29 1.41 17.69
N VAL A 364 7.49 2.69 17.34
CA VAL A 364 8.66 3.49 17.75
C VAL A 364 8.79 3.63 19.27
N THR A 365 7.67 3.71 19.98
CA THR A 365 7.64 3.78 21.45
C THR A 365 7.79 2.41 22.10
N CYS A 366 7.25 1.37 21.50
CA CYS A 366 7.36 -0.01 21.96
C CYS A 366 8.79 -0.59 21.80
N MET A 367 9.60 -0.02 20.89
CA MET A 367 11.02 -0.37 20.72
C MET A 367 11.94 0.22 21.79
N LYS A 368 11.53 1.29 22.50
CA LYS A 368 12.35 1.88 23.54
C LYS A 368 12.29 1.03 24.80
N PRO A 369 13.43 0.71 25.44
CA PRO A 369 13.42 0.03 26.74
C PRO A 369 12.59 0.88 27.73
N VAL A 370 11.65 0.24 28.43
CA VAL A 370 10.91 0.88 29.52
C VAL A 370 11.94 1.33 30.55
N PRO A 371 12.02 2.61 30.94
CA PRO A 371 12.89 3.03 32.03
C PRO A 371 12.53 2.21 33.25
N GLN A 372 13.46 1.43 33.77
CA GLN A 372 13.29 0.78 35.08
C GLN A 372 13.12 1.90 36.12
N LYS A 373 11.95 1.93 36.79
CA LYS A 373 11.68 2.82 37.90
C LYS A 373 12.46 2.38 39.13
#